data_bf6e6bf6343f11fcb9c09751b423d94f
#
_entry.id   bf6e6bf6343f11fcb9c09751b423d94f
#
_cell.length_a   1.000
_cell.length_b   1.000
_cell.length_c   1.000
_cell.angle_alpha   90.00
_cell.angle_beta   90.00
_cell.angle_gamma   90.00
#
_symmetry.space_group_name_H-M   'P 1'
#
loop_
_entity.id
_entity.type
_entity.pdbx_description
1 polymer ?
#
loop_
_entity_poly.entity_id
_entity_poly.type
_entity_poly.pdbx_seq_one_letter_code
_entity_poly.pdbx_strand_id
1 'polypeptide(L)'
;YNIRWKNENNKKKYQSIKELKNLKDIENSKVLIWGDGDGGYGDNILFSRFLNYISNEYNNITFCTYGGLTELLRSLSKNIKVISTEQVNEKDYDFQIPLGDIPNLLNFQKFEEIPYYKLSIETDNKEKKLNLSKKKLNVGLAWCGNPNLPIDVYRSIPLKRFNKIINSET
;
A
#
# COMPACT_ATOMS: atom_id res chain seq x y z
N TYR A 1 -15.17 6.17 2.75
CA TYR A 1 -13.92 6.46 2.02
C TYR A 1 -14.20 7.18 0.69
N ASN A 2 -15.32 6.91 0.03
CA ASN A 2 -15.74 7.58 -1.23
C ASN A 2 -15.95 9.11 -1.09
N ILE A 3 -16.06 9.64 0.11
CA ILE A 3 -16.20 11.09 0.36
C ILE A 3 -15.01 11.88 -0.20
N ARG A 4 -13.82 11.29 -0.26
CA ARG A 4 -12.61 11.93 -0.80
C ARG A 4 -12.73 12.37 -2.26
N TRP A 5 -13.52 11.64 -3.07
CA TRP A 5 -13.74 11.94 -4.48
C TRP A 5 -14.73 13.08 -4.72
N LYS A 6 -15.42 13.54 -3.65
CA LYS A 6 -16.30 14.71 -3.71
C LYS A 6 -15.52 16.03 -3.64
N ASN A 7 -14.22 15.95 -3.28
CA ASN A 7 -13.36 17.13 -3.28
C ASN A 7 -12.83 17.34 -4.71
N GLU A 8 -13.09 18.50 -5.31
CA GLU A 8 -12.68 18.85 -6.67
C GLU A 8 -11.17 18.75 -6.92
N ASN A 9 -10.36 18.83 -5.85
CA ASN A 9 -8.92 18.70 -5.91
C ASN A 9 -8.41 17.25 -6.02
N ASN A 10 -9.26 16.26 -5.72
CA ASN A 10 -8.90 14.86 -5.76
C ASN A 10 -9.40 14.22 -7.06
N LYS A 11 -8.59 14.27 -8.11
CA LYS A 11 -8.92 13.62 -9.38
C LYS A 11 -8.54 12.14 -9.35
N LYS A 12 -9.47 11.28 -9.77
CA LYS A 12 -9.18 9.86 -10.03
C LYS A 12 -8.08 9.76 -11.09
N LYS A 13 -7.11 8.90 -10.85
CA LYS A 13 -6.08 8.52 -11.82
C LYS A 13 -6.71 7.61 -12.89
N TYR A 14 -6.06 7.48 -14.02
CA TYR A 14 -6.46 6.53 -15.09
C TYR A 14 -7.90 6.71 -15.59
N GLN A 15 -8.30 7.95 -15.84
CA GLN A 15 -9.67 8.30 -16.28
C GLN A 15 -10.05 7.76 -17.67
N SER A 16 -9.07 7.37 -18.49
CA SER A 16 -9.30 6.73 -19.79
C SER A 16 -9.79 5.29 -19.66
N ILE A 17 -9.56 4.65 -18.50
CA ILE A 17 -9.99 3.28 -18.21
C ILE A 17 -11.35 3.34 -17.50
N LYS A 18 -12.29 2.49 -17.92
CA LYS A 18 -13.62 2.40 -17.33
C LYS A 18 -13.54 2.06 -15.84
N GLU A 19 -14.33 2.75 -15.03
CA GLU A 19 -14.38 2.48 -13.59
C GLU A 19 -15.06 1.13 -13.30
N LEU A 20 -14.44 0.30 -12.47
CA LEU A 20 -15.03 -0.93 -11.97
C LEU A 20 -16.11 -0.62 -10.92
N LYS A 21 -17.35 -0.99 -11.19
CA LYS A 21 -18.50 -0.74 -10.30
C LYS A 21 -19.14 -2.02 -9.77
N ASN A 22 -18.93 -3.14 -10.44
CA ASN A 22 -19.54 -4.43 -10.08
C ASN A 22 -18.48 -5.53 -10.11
N LEU A 23 -18.53 -6.44 -9.16
CA LEU A 23 -17.63 -7.60 -9.12
C LEU A 23 -17.79 -8.51 -10.34
N LYS A 24 -18.99 -8.61 -10.89
CA LYS A 24 -19.26 -9.40 -12.11
C LYS A 24 -18.45 -8.93 -13.32
N ASP A 25 -18.09 -7.65 -13.36
CA ASP A 25 -17.30 -7.09 -14.46
C ASP A 25 -15.82 -7.53 -14.40
N ILE A 26 -15.36 -8.16 -13.30
CA ILE A 26 -13.99 -8.69 -13.16
C ILE A 26 -13.83 -9.99 -13.98
N GLU A 27 -14.88 -10.78 -14.08
CA GLU A 27 -14.82 -12.04 -14.83
C GLU A 27 -14.42 -11.78 -16.28
N ASN A 28 -13.36 -12.44 -16.74
CA ASN A 28 -12.81 -12.32 -18.09
C ASN A 28 -12.28 -10.92 -18.49
N SER A 29 -12.09 -10.01 -17.56
CA SER A 29 -11.58 -8.66 -17.78
C SER A 29 -10.19 -8.48 -17.14
N LYS A 30 -9.40 -7.55 -17.70
CA LYS A 30 -8.14 -7.13 -17.14
C LYS A 30 -8.38 -5.90 -16.24
N VAL A 31 -8.14 -6.05 -14.95
CA VAL A 31 -8.44 -5.01 -13.97
C VAL A 31 -7.17 -4.39 -13.41
N LEU A 32 -7.08 -3.07 -13.48
CA LEU A 32 -6.05 -2.28 -12.82
C LEU A 32 -6.58 -1.78 -11.46
N ILE A 33 -6.02 -2.28 -10.38
CA ILE A 33 -6.18 -1.71 -9.06
C ILE A 33 -5.00 -0.79 -8.80
N TRP A 34 -5.24 0.44 -8.36
CA TRP A 34 -4.15 1.38 -8.17
C TRP A 34 -4.12 1.96 -6.75
N GLY A 35 -2.90 2.04 -6.23
CA GLY A 35 -2.63 2.65 -4.94
C GLY A 35 -2.92 4.15 -5.00
N ASP A 36 -3.58 4.67 -3.99
CA ASP A 36 -3.96 6.06 -3.89
C ASP A 36 -2.72 6.95 -3.76
N GLY A 37 -2.58 7.92 -4.67
CA GLY A 37 -1.45 8.84 -4.72
C GLY A 37 -1.33 9.72 -3.48
N ASP A 38 -2.46 10.10 -2.91
CA ASP A 38 -2.54 10.95 -1.73
C ASP A 38 -2.55 10.12 -0.43
N GLY A 39 -2.90 8.84 -0.52
CA GLY A 39 -2.73 7.88 0.55
C GLY A 39 -1.27 7.46 0.65
N GLY A 40 -0.59 7.78 1.73
CA GLY A 40 0.80 7.40 1.97
C GLY A 40 1.02 5.88 1.92
N TYR A 41 2.24 5.43 2.13
CA TYR A 41 2.60 4.01 2.18
C TYR A 41 1.72 3.20 3.14
N GLY A 42 1.35 3.81 4.28
CA GLY A 42 0.50 3.18 5.29
C GLY A 42 -0.87 2.76 4.75
N ASP A 43 -1.54 3.63 4.00
CA ASP A 43 -2.85 3.33 3.43
C ASP A 43 -2.77 2.23 2.38
N ASN A 44 -1.74 2.28 1.51
CA ASN A 44 -1.52 1.22 0.53
C ASN A 44 -1.27 -0.14 1.21
N ILE A 45 -0.48 -0.18 2.29
CA ILE A 45 -0.25 -1.41 3.06
C ILE A 45 -1.55 -1.87 3.74
N LEU A 46 -2.27 -0.95 4.39
CA LEU A 46 -3.51 -1.26 5.11
C LEU A 46 -4.58 -1.88 4.19
N PHE A 47 -4.81 -1.25 3.03
CA PHE A 47 -5.86 -1.69 2.11
C PHE A 47 -5.42 -2.84 1.20
N SER A 48 -4.12 -3.13 1.07
CA SER A 48 -3.65 -4.23 0.22
C SER A 48 -4.11 -5.62 0.69
N ARG A 49 -4.55 -5.78 1.94
CA ARG A 49 -5.18 -7.02 2.41
C ARG A 49 -6.44 -7.40 1.62
N PHE A 50 -7.15 -6.43 1.07
CA PHE A 50 -8.32 -6.68 0.21
C PHE A 50 -7.91 -7.27 -1.14
N LEU A 51 -6.68 -7.01 -1.61
CA LEU A 51 -6.14 -7.62 -2.83
C LEU A 51 -6.02 -9.13 -2.69
N ASN A 52 -5.53 -9.59 -1.53
CA ASN A 52 -5.42 -11.02 -1.28
C ASN A 52 -6.80 -11.70 -1.27
N TYR A 53 -7.81 -11.04 -0.73
CA TYR A 53 -9.19 -11.54 -0.75
C TYR A 53 -9.72 -11.66 -2.19
N ILE A 54 -9.60 -10.59 -3.00
CA ILE A 54 -10.07 -10.60 -4.38
C ILE A 54 -9.31 -11.62 -5.24
N SER A 55 -7.99 -11.76 -5.04
CA SER A 55 -7.16 -12.65 -5.86
C SER A 55 -7.44 -14.14 -5.66
N ASN A 56 -8.13 -14.51 -4.59
CA ASN A 56 -8.56 -15.90 -4.39
C ASN A 56 -9.76 -16.26 -5.27
N GLU A 57 -10.54 -15.27 -5.70
CA GLU A 57 -11.76 -15.47 -6.47
C GLU A 57 -11.61 -15.06 -7.94
N TYR A 58 -10.73 -14.09 -8.24
CA TYR A 58 -10.60 -13.50 -9.56
C TYR A 58 -9.16 -13.51 -10.06
N ASN A 59 -9.00 -13.77 -11.36
CA ASN A 59 -7.73 -13.72 -12.09
C ASN A 59 -7.60 -12.38 -12.85
N ASN A 60 -6.45 -12.17 -13.51
CA ASN A 60 -6.17 -11.00 -14.37
C ASN A 60 -6.20 -9.65 -13.64
N ILE A 61 -5.84 -9.67 -12.35
CA ILE A 61 -5.72 -8.46 -11.55
C ILE A 61 -4.28 -7.97 -11.58
N THR A 62 -4.11 -6.69 -11.89
CA THR A 62 -2.83 -5.99 -11.75
C THR A 62 -3.00 -4.91 -10.68
N PHE A 63 -2.10 -4.91 -9.70
CA PHE A 63 -2.02 -3.84 -8.72
C PHE A 63 -0.83 -2.94 -9.04
N CYS A 64 -1.07 -1.65 -9.23
CA CYS A 64 -0.01 -0.68 -9.38
C CYS A 64 0.14 0.20 -8.14
N THR A 65 1.39 0.38 -7.71
CA THR A 65 1.74 1.16 -6.53
C THR A 65 3.08 1.88 -6.72
N TYR A 66 3.53 2.59 -5.72
CA TYR A 66 4.81 3.28 -5.76
C TYR A 66 5.98 2.31 -5.74
N GLY A 67 7.07 2.66 -6.42
CA GLY A 67 8.25 1.81 -6.57
C GLY A 67 8.76 1.20 -5.26
N GLY A 68 8.79 1.96 -4.17
CA GLY A 68 9.23 1.48 -2.86
C GLY A 68 8.32 0.41 -2.23
N LEU A 69 7.03 0.35 -2.58
CA LEU A 69 6.09 -0.68 -2.11
C LEU A 69 5.96 -1.87 -3.06
N THR A 70 6.36 -1.71 -4.32
CA THR A 70 6.20 -2.76 -5.33
C THR A 70 6.87 -4.06 -4.91
N GLU A 71 8.10 -3.98 -4.40
CA GLU A 71 8.86 -5.14 -3.95
C GLU A 71 8.21 -5.79 -2.73
N LEU A 72 7.83 -4.99 -1.74
CA LEU A 72 7.16 -5.46 -0.53
C LEU A 72 5.86 -6.20 -0.85
N LEU A 73 5.05 -5.63 -1.77
CA LEU A 73 3.71 -6.13 -2.05
C LEU A 73 3.67 -7.23 -3.12
N ARG A 74 4.79 -7.55 -3.80
CA ARG A 74 4.86 -8.70 -4.72
C ARG A 74 4.59 -10.04 -4.05
N SER A 75 4.88 -10.14 -2.77
CA SER A 75 4.64 -11.36 -1.99
C SER A 75 3.18 -11.54 -1.54
N LEU A 76 2.29 -10.58 -1.83
CA LEU A 76 0.90 -10.60 -1.40
C LEU A 76 0.13 -11.82 -1.89
N SER A 77 0.22 -12.08 -3.18
CA SER A 77 -0.47 -13.19 -3.82
C SER A 77 0.21 -13.55 -5.14
N LYS A 78 0.28 -14.83 -5.44
CA LYS A 78 0.79 -15.33 -6.73
C LYS A 78 -0.14 -14.97 -7.90
N ASN A 79 -1.41 -14.68 -7.60
CA ASN A 79 -2.44 -14.40 -8.59
C ASN A 79 -2.55 -12.90 -8.93
N ILE A 80 -1.77 -12.03 -8.28
CA ILE A 80 -1.75 -10.59 -8.56
C ILE A 80 -0.41 -10.20 -9.16
N LYS A 81 -0.46 -9.54 -10.31
CA LYS A 81 0.71 -8.87 -10.86
C LYS A 81 0.88 -7.53 -10.17
N VAL A 82 1.97 -7.33 -9.44
CA VAL A 82 2.31 -6.05 -8.81
C VAL A 82 3.34 -5.31 -9.65
N ILE A 83 3.00 -4.07 -10.03
CA ILE A 83 3.85 -3.21 -10.88
C ILE A 83 3.99 -1.80 -10.26
N SER A 84 4.98 -1.05 -10.72
CA SER A 84 5.10 0.37 -10.38
C SER A 84 4.18 1.22 -11.26
N THR A 85 3.88 2.44 -10.80
CA THR A 85 2.98 3.36 -11.52
C THR A 85 3.51 3.73 -12.92
N GLU A 86 4.82 3.73 -13.11
CA GLU A 86 5.49 4.05 -14.36
C GLU A 86 5.35 2.94 -15.42
N GLN A 87 5.00 1.73 -14.98
CA GLN A 87 4.84 0.56 -15.85
C GLN A 87 3.41 0.38 -16.38
N VAL A 88 2.48 1.27 -15.98
CA VAL A 88 1.09 1.18 -16.40
C VAL A 88 0.94 1.66 -17.83
N ASN A 89 0.43 0.77 -18.70
CA ASN A 89 -0.10 1.15 -20.01
C ASN A 89 -1.63 1.02 -19.94
N GLU A 90 -2.33 2.14 -19.98
CA GLU A 90 -3.79 2.18 -19.78
C GLU A 90 -4.59 1.34 -20.80
N LYS A 91 -4.04 1.14 -22.00
CA LYS A 91 -4.67 0.32 -23.07
C LYS A 91 -4.73 -1.17 -22.74
N ASP A 92 -3.97 -1.62 -21.74
CA ASP A 92 -3.90 -3.03 -21.38
C ASP A 92 -5.03 -3.47 -20.44
N TYR A 93 -5.88 -2.53 -19.99
CA TYR A 93 -6.89 -2.75 -18.96
C TYR A 93 -8.29 -2.36 -19.42
N ASP A 94 -9.26 -3.19 -19.07
CA ASP A 94 -10.67 -2.96 -19.34
C ASP A 94 -11.33 -2.10 -18.26
N PHE A 95 -10.92 -2.32 -17.00
CA PHE A 95 -11.43 -1.60 -15.83
C PHE A 95 -10.32 -1.13 -14.90
N GLN A 96 -10.64 -0.10 -14.13
CA GLN A 96 -9.77 0.39 -13.06
C GLN A 96 -10.58 0.69 -11.78
N ILE A 97 -9.89 0.60 -10.62
CA ILE A 97 -10.45 0.97 -9.33
C ILE A 97 -9.33 1.42 -8.37
N PRO A 98 -9.54 2.50 -7.59
CA PRO A 98 -8.65 2.83 -6.49
C PRO A 98 -8.67 1.74 -5.42
N LEU A 99 -7.51 1.42 -4.85
CA LEU A 99 -7.38 0.40 -3.80
C LEU A 99 -8.32 0.66 -2.61
N GLY A 100 -8.47 1.92 -2.21
CA GLY A 100 -9.32 2.29 -1.09
C GLY A 100 -10.84 2.18 -1.36
N ASP A 101 -11.27 1.94 -2.61
CA ASP A 101 -12.67 1.75 -2.96
C ASP A 101 -13.08 0.26 -2.98
N ILE A 102 -12.10 -0.66 -2.91
CA ILE A 102 -12.35 -2.11 -2.91
C ILE A 102 -13.24 -2.55 -1.75
N PRO A 103 -13.05 -2.09 -0.50
CA PRO A 103 -13.95 -2.47 0.59
C PRO A 103 -15.43 -2.17 0.29
N ASN A 104 -15.68 -1.04 -0.39
CA ASN A 104 -17.02 -0.66 -0.78
C ASN A 104 -17.57 -1.54 -1.92
N LEU A 105 -16.72 -1.87 -2.91
CA LEU A 105 -17.07 -2.79 -3.99
C LEU A 105 -17.45 -4.18 -3.46
N LEU A 106 -16.72 -4.65 -2.42
CA LEU A 106 -16.95 -5.92 -1.74
C LEU A 106 -18.11 -5.85 -0.71
N ASN A 107 -18.70 -4.68 -0.48
CA ASN A 107 -19.72 -4.45 0.54
C ASN A 107 -19.30 -4.85 1.96
N PHE A 108 -18.02 -4.65 2.29
CA PHE A 108 -17.49 -4.95 3.63
C PHE A 108 -18.00 -3.95 4.67
N GLN A 109 -18.62 -4.47 5.73
CA GLN A 109 -19.13 -3.69 6.85
C GLN A 109 -18.11 -3.57 8.00
N LYS A 110 -17.21 -4.57 8.15
CA LYS A 110 -16.25 -4.64 9.24
C LYS A 110 -14.86 -5.04 8.75
N PHE A 111 -13.86 -4.27 9.14
CA PHE A 111 -12.46 -4.54 8.77
C PHE A 111 -11.90 -5.81 9.41
N GLU A 112 -12.44 -6.22 10.58
CA GLU A 112 -12.02 -7.41 11.31
C GLU A 112 -12.29 -8.71 10.53
N GLU A 113 -13.21 -8.70 9.60
CA GLU A 113 -13.57 -9.88 8.78
C GLU A 113 -12.45 -10.27 7.79
N ILE A 114 -11.50 -9.37 7.54
CA ILE A 114 -10.37 -9.66 6.65
C ILE A 114 -9.10 -9.83 7.47
N PRO A 115 -8.53 -11.05 7.49
CA PRO A 115 -7.32 -11.30 8.24
C PRO A 115 -6.14 -10.49 7.68
N TYR A 116 -5.24 -10.10 8.57
CA TYR A 116 -3.94 -9.60 8.16
C TYR A 116 -3.15 -10.73 7.49
N TYR A 117 -2.45 -10.42 6.43
CA TYR A 117 -1.56 -11.36 5.76
C TYR A 117 -0.11 -11.12 6.20
N LYS A 118 0.69 -12.18 6.09
CA LYS A 118 2.12 -12.08 6.30
C LYS A 118 2.78 -11.71 4.97
N LEU A 119 3.46 -10.57 4.95
CA LEU A 119 4.37 -10.25 3.86
C LEU A 119 5.67 -11.01 4.08
N SER A 120 6.11 -11.74 3.08
CA SER A 120 7.47 -12.28 3.03
C SER A 120 8.31 -11.35 2.16
N ILE A 121 9.33 -10.78 2.77
CA ILE A 121 10.37 -10.08 2.00
C ILE A 121 11.39 -11.15 1.65
N GLU A 122 11.50 -11.51 0.38
CA GLU A 122 12.67 -12.21 -0.10
C GLU A 122 13.83 -11.20 0.00
N THR A 123 14.60 -11.33 1.06
CA THR A 123 15.84 -10.59 1.20
C THR A 123 16.82 -11.15 0.18
N ASP A 124 16.85 -10.58 -1.02
CA ASP A 124 18.03 -10.66 -1.85
C ASP A 124 19.21 -10.26 -0.98
N ASN A 125 20.30 -11.03 -1.00
CA ASN A 125 21.51 -10.89 -0.18
C ASN A 125 22.22 -9.52 -0.27
N LYS A 126 21.56 -8.48 -0.67
CA LYS A 126 21.95 -7.07 -0.61
C LYS A 126 21.64 -6.40 0.73
N GLU A 127 21.40 -7.20 1.77
CA GLU A 127 21.32 -6.67 3.11
C GLU A 127 22.58 -5.83 3.37
N LYS A 128 22.41 -4.52 3.48
CA LYS A 128 23.32 -3.74 4.33
C LYS A 128 23.20 -4.38 5.70
N LYS A 129 24.08 -5.33 6.01
CA LYS A 129 24.14 -5.98 7.31
C LYS A 129 24.33 -4.85 8.33
N LEU A 130 23.25 -4.50 9.00
CA LEU A 130 23.34 -3.65 10.16
C LEU A 130 24.24 -4.41 11.12
N ASN A 131 25.38 -3.81 11.50
CA ASN A 131 26.26 -4.37 12.51
C ASN A 131 25.57 -4.29 13.87
N LEU A 132 24.56 -5.13 14.06
CA LEU A 132 23.79 -5.21 15.28
C LEU A 132 24.60 -5.97 16.33
N SER A 133 24.68 -5.44 17.54
CA SER A 133 25.28 -6.12 18.66
C SER A 133 24.47 -7.38 19.02
N LYS A 134 25.12 -8.54 19.14
CA LYS A 134 24.48 -9.76 19.66
C LYS A 134 24.37 -9.76 21.19
N LYS A 135 25.08 -8.86 21.88
CA LYS A 135 25.15 -8.80 23.35
C LYS A 135 24.34 -7.66 23.96
N LYS A 136 23.86 -6.73 23.15
CA LYS A 136 23.12 -5.55 23.60
C LYS A 136 21.77 -5.47 22.92
N LEU A 137 20.82 -4.83 23.58
CA LEU A 137 19.53 -4.52 23.00
C LEU A 137 19.72 -3.55 21.82
N ASN A 138 19.26 -3.95 20.64
CA ASN A 138 19.27 -3.09 19.47
C ASN A 138 17.90 -2.43 19.34
N VAL A 139 17.84 -1.11 19.35
CA VAL A 139 16.61 -0.33 19.32
C VAL A 139 16.53 0.46 18.02
N GLY A 140 15.49 0.22 17.23
CA GLY A 140 15.18 1.04 16.07
C GLY A 140 14.28 2.22 16.47
N LEU A 141 14.62 3.42 16.00
CA LEU A 141 13.82 4.62 16.22
C LEU A 141 13.27 5.14 14.90
N ALA A 142 11.95 5.39 14.87
CA ALA A 142 11.28 6.13 13.80
C ALA A 142 10.61 7.35 14.43
N TRP A 143 11.11 8.55 14.14
CA TRP A 143 10.70 9.77 14.85
C TRP A 143 10.07 10.83 13.95
N CYS A 144 10.08 10.68 12.64
CA CYS A 144 9.52 11.64 11.71
C CYS A 144 8.82 10.96 10.54
N GLY A 145 7.82 11.66 10.01
CA GLY A 145 7.13 11.29 8.80
C GLY A 145 7.69 12.00 7.56
N ASN A 146 6.82 12.24 6.58
CA ASN A 146 7.17 13.03 5.39
C ASN A 146 7.07 14.53 5.69
N PRO A 147 8.19 15.29 5.71
CA PRO A 147 8.19 16.71 6.06
C PRO A 147 7.41 17.58 5.06
N ASN A 148 7.13 17.07 3.86
CA ASN A 148 6.34 17.79 2.84
C ASN A 148 4.83 17.73 3.11
N LEU A 149 4.38 16.94 4.09
CA LEU A 149 2.97 16.88 4.48
C LEU A 149 2.67 17.93 5.55
N PRO A 150 1.70 18.84 5.34
CA PRO A 150 1.35 19.88 6.33
C PRO A 150 1.05 19.33 7.73
N ILE A 151 0.49 18.11 7.82
CA ILE A 151 0.15 17.45 9.09
C ILE A 151 1.39 16.89 9.80
N ASP A 152 2.55 16.82 9.16
CA ASP A 152 3.74 16.20 9.74
C ASP A 152 4.25 16.92 11.00
N VAL A 153 4.01 18.22 11.10
CA VAL A 153 4.33 19.04 12.28
C VAL A 153 3.67 18.48 13.57
N TYR A 154 2.54 17.79 13.46
CA TYR A 154 1.82 17.18 14.58
C TYR A 154 2.21 15.72 14.84
N ARG A 155 2.96 15.10 13.95
CA ARG A 155 3.32 13.68 13.99
C ARG A 155 4.81 13.44 14.26
N SER A 156 5.65 14.37 13.86
CA SER A 156 7.10 14.25 13.98
C SER A 156 7.60 14.82 15.30
N ILE A 157 8.52 14.10 15.92
CA ILE A 157 9.16 14.48 17.17
C ILE A 157 10.64 14.78 16.89
N PRO A 158 11.18 15.95 17.26
CA PRO A 158 12.59 16.24 17.08
C PRO A 158 13.50 15.16 17.71
N LEU A 159 14.46 14.63 16.95
CA LEU A 159 15.36 13.56 17.40
C LEU A 159 16.04 13.84 18.76
N LYS A 160 16.33 15.12 19.03
CA LYS A 160 16.91 15.55 20.32
C LYS A 160 16.07 15.16 21.55
N ARG A 161 14.76 14.95 21.40
CA ARG A 161 13.91 14.52 22.52
C ARG A 161 14.12 13.05 22.91
N PHE A 162 14.79 12.28 22.04
CA PHE A 162 15.16 10.88 22.30
C PHE A 162 16.52 10.72 22.97
N ASN A 163 17.23 11.83 23.29
CA ASN A 163 18.58 11.79 23.87
C ASN A 163 18.68 10.91 25.11
N LYS A 164 17.64 10.87 25.95
CA LYS A 164 17.62 10.00 27.14
C LYS A 164 17.64 8.51 26.79
N ILE A 165 16.96 8.13 25.68
CA ILE A 165 16.93 6.73 25.20
C ILE A 165 18.26 6.39 24.49
N ILE A 166 18.74 7.32 23.66
CA ILE A 166 19.96 7.12 22.86
C ILE A 166 21.19 7.00 23.73
N ASN A 167 21.24 7.77 24.83
CA ASN A 167 22.38 7.84 25.75
C ASN A 167 22.18 7.00 27.03
N SER A 168 21.10 6.19 27.12
CA SER A 168 20.94 5.30 28.26
C SER A 168 21.99 4.18 28.17
N GLU A 169 22.87 4.11 29.15
CA GLU A 169 23.73 2.96 29.38
C GLU A 169 22.84 1.79 29.86
N THR A 170 22.64 0.78 29.01
CA THR A 170 21.98 -0.48 29.36
C THR A 170 23.01 -1.57 29.56
#